data_d851e10d4749b232e0bbcffc28a0d3d5
#
_entry.id   d851e10d4749b232e0bbcffc28a0d3d5
#
_cell.length_a   1.000
_cell.length_b   1.000
_cell.length_c   1.000
_cell.angle_alpha   90.00
_cell.angle_beta   90.00
_cell.angle_gamma   90.00
#
_symmetry.space_group_name_H-M   'P 1'
#
loop_
_entity.id
_entity.type
_entity.pdbx_description
1 polymer ?
#
loop_
_entity_poly.entity_id
_entity_poly.type
_entity_poly.pdbx_seq_one_letter_code
_entity_poly.pdbx_strand_id
1 'polypeptide(L)'
;MVFAHGFGCGQNMWRYIWPAFEEDYKIVLFDYVGSGNSDVAAYNYERYSNLNGYAQDIMDICRELGLIDCIFVGHSVSSMIGVLASIKKPEYFERLILIGPSARYIDDHEYAGGFQQQDIEELLETMEKNYIGWANFLGPAIMQNAGRPELGAELTESFCSTDPVIAKQFAQVTFLSDNRRDLPNVTHPTLIMQCSEDIIAPVQVGEFVHSQVGTSAYRLMQATGHCPHLSAPEETVKLMKEFLDS
;
A
#
# COMPACT_ATOMS: atom_id res chain seq x y z
N MET A 1 15.51 -6.10 -0.97
CA MET A 1 14.26 -5.39 -0.61
C MET A 1 13.23 -5.59 -1.70
N VAL A 2 11.98 -5.84 -1.36
CA VAL A 2 10.86 -6.00 -2.30
C VAL A 2 9.89 -4.85 -2.08
N PHE A 3 9.64 -4.04 -3.10
CA PHE A 3 8.78 -2.85 -3.03
C PHE A 3 7.45 -3.09 -3.73
N ALA A 4 6.36 -2.98 -2.99
CA ALA A 4 5.00 -3.21 -3.46
C ALA A 4 4.18 -1.91 -3.42
N HIS A 5 3.70 -1.49 -4.59
CA HIS A 5 2.95 -0.24 -4.76
C HIS A 5 1.51 -0.32 -4.25
N GLY A 6 0.89 0.85 -4.02
CA GLY A 6 -0.51 0.97 -3.63
C GLY A 6 -1.50 0.79 -4.78
N PHE A 7 -2.79 0.85 -4.45
CA PHE A 7 -3.88 0.84 -5.41
C PHE A 7 -3.72 1.93 -6.48
N GLY A 8 -3.95 1.57 -7.74
CA GLY A 8 -3.88 2.49 -8.89
C GLY A 8 -2.50 3.02 -9.22
N CYS A 9 -1.45 2.44 -8.63
CA CYS A 9 -0.07 2.83 -8.83
C CYS A 9 0.70 1.76 -9.62
N GLY A 10 1.99 2.01 -9.83
CA GLY A 10 2.94 1.07 -10.40
C GLY A 10 4.31 1.20 -9.71
N GLN A 11 5.25 0.36 -10.10
CA GLN A 11 6.59 0.30 -9.50
C GLN A 11 7.38 1.63 -9.59
N ASN A 12 7.10 2.47 -10.57
CA ASN A 12 7.75 3.78 -10.75
C ASN A 12 7.51 4.75 -9.58
N MET A 13 6.47 4.51 -8.77
CA MET A 13 6.20 5.29 -7.56
C MET A 13 7.35 5.22 -6.54
N TRP A 14 8.19 4.21 -6.62
CA TRP A 14 9.34 4.01 -5.72
C TRP A 14 10.64 4.67 -6.18
N ARG A 15 10.66 5.37 -7.33
CA ARG A 15 11.86 5.90 -7.97
C ARG A 15 12.72 6.85 -7.11
N TYR A 16 12.12 7.51 -6.13
CA TYR A 16 12.83 8.38 -5.20
C TYR A 16 13.29 7.66 -3.91
N ILE A 17 12.90 6.40 -3.72
CA ILE A 17 13.19 5.64 -2.51
C ILE A 17 14.25 4.58 -2.76
N TRP A 18 14.02 3.68 -3.73
CA TRP A 18 14.89 2.52 -3.93
C TRP A 18 16.38 2.86 -4.20
N PRO A 19 16.74 3.99 -4.86
CA PRO A 19 18.16 4.29 -5.10
C PRO A 19 18.97 4.51 -3.82
N ALA A 20 18.31 4.86 -2.71
CA ALA A 20 18.97 5.03 -1.42
C ALA A 20 19.39 3.69 -0.76
N PHE A 21 19.00 2.56 -1.34
CA PHE A 21 19.22 1.21 -0.80
C PHE A 21 19.95 0.26 -1.76
N GLU A 22 20.17 0.64 -3.03
CA GLU A 22 20.70 -0.25 -4.07
C GLU A 22 22.17 -0.68 -3.84
N GLU A 23 22.94 0.09 -3.07
CA GLU A 23 24.31 -0.28 -2.74
C GLU A 23 24.39 -1.41 -1.71
N ASP A 24 23.38 -1.52 -0.82
CA ASP A 24 23.37 -2.45 0.30
C ASP A 24 22.43 -3.64 0.07
N TYR A 25 21.44 -3.50 -0.80
CA TYR A 25 20.36 -4.47 -0.99
C TYR A 25 20.09 -4.81 -2.46
N LYS A 26 19.77 -6.06 -2.72
CA LYS A 26 19.13 -6.45 -3.99
C LYS A 26 17.73 -5.85 -4.04
N ILE A 27 17.46 -5.00 -5.02
CA ILE A 27 16.18 -4.31 -5.19
C ILE A 27 15.28 -5.12 -6.13
N VAL A 28 14.05 -5.34 -5.72
CA VAL A 28 12.99 -5.95 -6.52
C VAL A 28 11.83 -4.97 -6.59
N LEU A 29 11.55 -4.48 -7.79
CA LEU A 29 10.39 -3.66 -8.13
C LEU A 29 9.49 -4.48 -9.05
N PHE A 30 8.19 -4.39 -8.90
CA PHE A 30 7.23 -5.09 -9.74
C PHE A 30 5.92 -4.34 -9.82
N ASP A 31 5.15 -4.64 -10.85
CA ASP A 31 3.76 -4.21 -10.99
C ASP A 31 2.85 -5.41 -10.70
N TYR A 32 1.84 -5.24 -9.85
CA TYR A 32 0.78 -6.25 -9.70
C TYR A 32 0.11 -6.51 -11.04
N VAL A 33 -0.33 -7.74 -11.26
CA VAL A 33 -1.09 -8.09 -12.47
C VAL A 33 -2.31 -7.18 -12.60
N GLY A 34 -2.43 -6.51 -13.75
CA GLY A 34 -3.45 -5.50 -14.02
C GLY A 34 -3.07 -4.07 -13.65
N SER A 35 -1.83 -3.83 -13.18
CA SER A 35 -1.29 -2.49 -12.86
C SER A 35 -0.02 -2.23 -13.67
N GLY A 36 0.31 -0.95 -13.85
CA GLY A 36 1.55 -0.51 -14.48
C GLY A 36 1.77 -1.14 -15.86
N ASN A 37 2.95 -1.76 -16.05
CA ASN A 37 3.32 -2.42 -17.29
C ASN A 37 3.14 -3.95 -17.24
N SER A 38 2.39 -4.47 -16.27
CA SER A 38 2.12 -5.91 -16.15
C SER A 38 1.26 -6.43 -17.31
N ASP A 39 1.30 -7.74 -17.52
CA ASP A 39 0.43 -8.38 -18.51
C ASP A 39 -1.03 -8.40 -18.04
N VAL A 40 -1.83 -7.48 -18.56
CA VAL A 40 -3.26 -7.35 -18.27
C VAL A 40 -4.03 -8.63 -18.64
N ALA A 41 -3.60 -9.36 -19.67
CA ALA A 41 -4.25 -10.61 -20.09
C ALA A 41 -4.09 -11.74 -19.06
N ALA A 42 -3.11 -11.64 -18.16
CA ALA A 42 -2.91 -12.58 -17.07
C ALA A 42 -3.83 -12.32 -15.88
N TYR A 43 -4.66 -11.26 -15.89
CA TYR A 43 -5.55 -10.95 -14.79
C TYR A 43 -6.65 -12.02 -14.65
N ASN A 44 -6.75 -12.59 -13.46
CA ASN A 44 -7.75 -13.60 -13.11
C ASN A 44 -8.67 -13.08 -12.02
N TYR A 45 -9.94 -12.84 -12.36
CA TYR A 45 -10.93 -12.26 -11.46
C TYR A 45 -11.20 -13.09 -10.21
N GLU A 46 -11.12 -14.43 -10.31
CA GLU A 46 -11.29 -15.32 -9.15
C GLU A 46 -10.08 -15.24 -8.22
N ARG A 47 -8.85 -15.31 -8.78
CA ARG A 47 -7.60 -15.18 -8.02
C ARG A 47 -7.55 -13.86 -7.24
N TYR A 48 -7.93 -12.76 -7.88
CA TYR A 48 -7.86 -11.42 -7.31
C TYR A 48 -9.20 -10.95 -6.69
N SER A 49 -10.06 -11.89 -6.28
CA SER A 49 -11.30 -11.58 -5.58
C SER A 49 -11.13 -11.14 -4.11
N ASN A 50 -9.92 -11.27 -3.57
CA ASN A 50 -9.51 -10.81 -2.25
C ASN A 50 -8.00 -10.59 -2.18
N LEU A 51 -7.47 -9.99 -1.10
CA LEU A 51 -6.05 -9.65 -0.96
C LEU A 51 -5.12 -10.88 -0.95
N ASN A 52 -5.63 -12.09 -0.70
CA ASN A 52 -4.79 -13.30 -0.73
C ASN A 52 -4.26 -13.64 -2.13
N GLY A 53 -4.95 -13.27 -3.19
CA GLY A 53 -4.45 -13.42 -4.56
C GLY A 53 -3.19 -12.59 -4.79
N TYR A 54 -3.20 -11.34 -4.36
CA TYR A 54 -2.05 -10.43 -4.41
C TYR A 54 -0.92 -10.85 -3.47
N ALA A 55 -1.25 -11.36 -2.27
CA ALA A 55 -0.27 -11.95 -1.36
C ALA A 55 0.42 -13.18 -1.98
N GLN A 56 -0.33 -13.98 -2.78
CA GLN A 56 0.24 -15.10 -3.49
C GLN A 56 1.25 -14.63 -4.55
N ASP A 57 1.01 -13.50 -5.23
CA ASP A 57 1.97 -12.94 -6.19
C ASP A 57 3.29 -12.57 -5.51
N ILE A 58 3.26 -11.97 -4.32
CA ILE A 58 4.48 -11.69 -3.54
C ILE A 58 5.26 -12.98 -3.25
N MET A 59 4.55 -14.02 -2.79
CA MET A 59 5.20 -15.31 -2.49
C MET A 59 5.72 -15.99 -3.76
N ASP A 60 5.02 -15.86 -4.88
CA ASP A 60 5.47 -16.38 -6.18
C ASP A 60 6.73 -15.64 -6.66
N ILE A 61 6.80 -14.31 -6.51
CA ILE A 61 8.01 -13.52 -6.81
C ILE A 61 9.18 -13.98 -5.93
N CYS A 62 8.98 -14.15 -4.63
CA CYS A 62 10.02 -14.62 -3.72
C CYS A 62 10.54 -16.00 -4.15
N ARG A 63 9.64 -16.92 -4.47
CA ARG A 63 9.98 -18.26 -4.92
C ARG A 63 10.76 -18.25 -6.23
N GLU A 64 10.25 -17.56 -7.26
CA GLU A 64 10.86 -17.54 -8.60
C GLU A 64 12.23 -16.87 -8.62
N LEU A 65 12.45 -15.87 -7.76
CA LEU A 65 13.73 -15.18 -7.65
C LEU A 65 14.66 -15.78 -6.58
N GLY A 66 14.22 -16.86 -5.89
CA GLY A 66 14.98 -17.51 -4.82
C GLY A 66 15.26 -16.58 -3.64
N LEU A 67 14.30 -15.72 -3.31
CA LEU A 67 14.47 -14.74 -2.23
C LEU A 67 14.12 -15.37 -0.88
N ILE A 68 14.96 -15.10 0.09
CA ILE A 68 14.78 -15.40 1.52
C ILE A 68 15.21 -14.19 2.33
N ASP A 69 14.72 -14.06 3.55
CA ASP A 69 15.06 -12.97 4.46
C ASP A 69 14.86 -11.58 3.82
N CYS A 70 13.74 -11.41 3.12
CA CYS A 70 13.45 -10.16 2.42
C CYS A 70 12.99 -9.07 3.39
N ILE A 71 13.42 -7.85 3.13
CA ILE A 71 12.76 -6.66 3.66
C ILE A 71 11.63 -6.31 2.70
N PHE A 72 10.39 -6.44 3.14
CA PHE A 72 9.23 -6.07 2.37
C PHE A 72 8.82 -4.63 2.66
N VAL A 73 8.61 -3.84 1.62
CA VAL A 73 8.14 -2.45 1.70
C VAL A 73 6.81 -2.34 0.98
N GLY A 74 5.73 -2.16 1.74
CA GLY A 74 4.38 -2.06 1.20
C GLY A 74 3.76 -0.69 1.44
N HIS A 75 3.21 -0.08 0.39
CA HIS A 75 2.43 1.15 0.49
C HIS A 75 0.94 0.86 0.47
N SER A 76 0.18 1.49 1.38
CA SER A 76 -1.29 1.44 1.40
C SER A 76 -1.81 -0.01 1.49
N VAL A 77 -2.66 -0.45 0.55
CA VAL A 77 -3.17 -1.83 0.48
C VAL A 77 -2.06 -2.89 0.49
N SER A 78 -0.90 -2.58 -0.10
CA SER A 78 0.24 -3.50 -0.09
C SER A 78 0.80 -3.75 1.31
N SER A 79 0.54 -2.90 2.27
CA SER A 79 0.84 -3.18 3.67
C SER A 79 0.13 -4.43 4.16
N MET A 80 -1.18 -4.53 3.90
CA MET A 80 -1.95 -5.72 4.29
C MET A 80 -1.64 -6.93 3.40
N ILE A 81 -1.35 -6.73 2.12
CA ILE A 81 -0.89 -7.81 1.23
C ILE A 81 0.42 -8.41 1.77
N GLY A 82 1.37 -7.57 2.19
CA GLY A 82 2.62 -8.01 2.82
C GLY A 82 2.40 -8.73 4.16
N VAL A 83 1.50 -8.23 5.00
CA VAL A 83 1.08 -8.89 6.23
C VAL A 83 0.58 -10.30 5.95
N LEU A 84 -0.35 -10.46 5.00
CA LEU A 84 -0.91 -11.76 4.64
C LEU A 84 0.16 -12.70 4.07
N ALA A 85 1.07 -12.21 3.24
CA ALA A 85 2.17 -12.99 2.69
C ALA A 85 3.13 -13.46 3.80
N SER A 86 3.50 -12.57 4.73
CA SER A 86 4.43 -12.85 5.82
C SER A 86 3.89 -13.87 6.82
N ILE A 87 2.57 -13.89 7.05
CA ILE A 87 1.93 -14.90 7.90
C ILE A 87 1.93 -16.27 7.22
N LYS A 88 1.70 -16.31 5.90
CA LYS A 88 1.62 -17.57 5.14
C LYS A 88 2.99 -18.20 4.87
N LYS A 89 4.02 -17.39 4.65
CA LYS A 89 5.37 -17.79 4.29
C LYS A 89 6.40 -16.94 5.05
N PRO A 90 6.46 -17.08 6.39
CA PRO A 90 7.35 -16.28 7.21
C PRO A 90 8.81 -16.41 6.81
N GLU A 91 9.23 -17.56 6.28
CA GLU A 91 10.60 -17.81 5.85
C GLU A 91 11.10 -16.94 4.68
N TYR A 92 10.21 -16.24 4.00
CA TYR A 92 10.61 -15.31 2.94
C TYR A 92 10.98 -13.93 3.45
N PHE A 93 10.58 -13.58 4.68
CA PHE A 93 10.66 -12.22 5.17
C PHE A 93 11.56 -12.12 6.42
N GLU A 94 12.34 -11.05 6.49
CA GLU A 94 13.11 -10.65 7.67
C GLU A 94 12.40 -9.53 8.42
N ARG A 95 12.01 -8.48 7.68
CA ARG A 95 11.37 -7.28 8.23
C ARG A 95 10.25 -6.79 7.30
N LEU A 96 9.28 -6.08 7.88
CA LEU A 96 8.22 -5.41 7.13
C LEU A 96 8.31 -3.90 7.34
N ILE A 97 8.09 -3.12 6.27
CA ILE A 97 7.95 -1.66 6.31
C ILE A 97 6.60 -1.34 5.66
N LEU A 98 5.68 -0.82 6.46
CA LEU A 98 4.30 -0.55 6.09
C LEU A 98 4.08 0.97 6.07
N ILE A 99 3.82 1.53 4.88
CA ILE A 99 3.65 2.97 4.68
C ILE A 99 2.18 3.27 4.42
N GLY A 100 1.55 4.06 5.30
CA GLY A 100 0.14 4.37 5.25
C GLY A 100 -0.77 3.13 5.31
N PRO A 101 -0.52 2.18 6.26
CA PRO A 101 -1.30 0.95 6.34
C PRO A 101 -2.72 1.21 6.81
N SER A 102 -3.67 0.43 6.29
CA SER A 102 -5.01 0.31 6.86
C SER A 102 -5.44 -1.14 6.91
N ALA A 103 -5.78 -1.63 8.11
CA ALA A 103 -6.30 -2.98 8.29
C ALA A 103 -7.78 -3.10 7.88
N ARG A 104 -8.51 -1.99 7.91
CA ARG A 104 -9.90 -1.83 7.46
C ARG A 104 -10.16 -0.34 7.23
N TYR A 105 -10.83 -0.03 6.15
CA TYR A 105 -11.13 1.37 5.80
C TYR A 105 -12.45 1.86 6.39
N ILE A 106 -13.39 0.96 6.65
CA ILE A 106 -14.74 1.27 7.11
C ILE A 106 -14.78 1.29 8.64
N ASP A 107 -15.39 2.33 9.21
CA ASP A 107 -15.65 2.44 10.64
C ASP A 107 -16.51 1.28 11.15
N ASP A 108 -16.25 0.81 12.38
CA ASP A 108 -16.97 -0.31 12.98
C ASP A 108 -16.91 -0.20 14.51
N HIS A 109 -18.04 -0.04 15.18
CA HIS A 109 -18.15 0.09 16.64
C HIS A 109 -17.07 1.00 17.26
N GLU A 110 -16.02 0.39 17.84
CA GLU A 110 -14.92 1.09 18.49
C GLU A 110 -13.71 1.32 17.58
N TYR A 111 -13.79 0.91 16.29
CA TYR A 111 -12.72 1.04 15.32
C TYR A 111 -12.98 2.19 14.34
N ALA A 112 -12.05 3.13 14.27
CA ALA A 112 -12.09 4.22 13.30
C ALA A 112 -11.26 3.82 12.06
N GLY A 113 -11.93 3.48 10.96
CA GLY A 113 -11.29 3.18 9.66
C GLY A 113 -11.10 4.41 8.79
N GLY A 114 -11.89 5.46 9.06
CA GLY A 114 -11.85 6.73 8.37
C GLY A 114 -12.99 6.97 7.38
N PHE A 115 -13.77 5.94 7.05
CA PHE A 115 -14.91 6.02 6.13
C PHE A 115 -16.15 5.36 6.73
N GLN A 116 -17.32 5.92 6.42
CA GLN A 116 -18.56 5.18 6.61
C GLN A 116 -18.77 4.17 5.46
N GLN A 117 -19.57 3.15 5.70
CA GLN A 117 -19.92 2.17 4.66
C GLN A 117 -20.45 2.85 3.40
N GLN A 118 -21.32 3.86 3.58
CA GLN A 118 -21.92 4.61 2.49
C GLN A 118 -20.89 5.39 1.66
N ASP A 119 -19.85 5.95 2.29
CA ASP A 119 -18.80 6.70 1.59
C ASP A 119 -18.06 5.78 0.60
N ILE A 120 -17.77 4.55 1.02
CA ILE A 120 -17.12 3.55 0.16
C ILE A 120 -18.04 3.10 -0.98
N GLU A 121 -19.33 2.89 -0.71
CA GLU A 121 -20.32 2.54 -1.73
C GLU A 121 -20.44 3.66 -2.79
N GLU A 122 -20.52 4.92 -2.38
CA GLU A 122 -20.57 6.08 -3.27
C GLU A 122 -19.27 6.25 -4.09
N LEU A 123 -18.11 6.00 -3.46
CA LEU A 123 -16.81 6.02 -4.13
C LEU A 123 -16.75 4.98 -5.26
N LEU A 124 -17.14 3.74 -4.96
CA LEU A 124 -17.14 2.64 -5.93
C LEU A 124 -18.17 2.86 -7.05
N GLU A 125 -19.34 3.40 -6.73
CA GLU A 125 -20.37 3.75 -7.72
C GLU A 125 -19.90 4.88 -8.64
N THR A 126 -19.25 5.92 -8.09
CA THR A 126 -18.69 7.03 -8.87
C THR A 126 -17.59 6.54 -9.81
N MET A 127 -16.73 5.66 -9.31
CA MET A 127 -15.69 5.02 -10.11
C MET A 127 -16.28 4.23 -11.29
N GLU A 128 -17.39 3.51 -11.08
CA GLU A 128 -18.08 2.76 -12.15
C GLU A 128 -18.72 3.67 -13.18
N LYS A 129 -19.39 4.74 -12.74
CA LYS A 129 -20.15 5.64 -13.62
C LYS A 129 -19.26 6.60 -14.41
N ASN A 130 -18.16 7.06 -13.81
CA ASN A 130 -17.27 8.07 -14.39
C ASN A 130 -15.84 7.91 -13.87
N TYR A 131 -15.12 6.89 -14.35
CA TYR A 131 -13.77 6.56 -13.92
C TYR A 131 -12.78 7.72 -14.03
N ILE A 132 -12.80 8.44 -15.16
CA ILE A 132 -11.90 9.59 -15.40
C ILE A 132 -12.24 10.75 -14.45
N GLY A 133 -13.52 11.06 -14.25
CA GLY A 133 -13.95 12.08 -13.30
C GLY A 133 -13.58 11.73 -11.87
N TRP A 134 -13.75 10.48 -11.50
CA TRP A 134 -13.32 9.93 -10.22
C TRP A 134 -11.80 10.09 -10.01
N ALA A 135 -10.98 9.69 -10.98
CA ALA A 135 -9.53 9.79 -10.92
C ALA A 135 -9.05 11.25 -10.78
N ASN A 136 -9.65 12.17 -11.56
CA ASN A 136 -9.34 13.60 -11.50
C ASN A 136 -9.70 14.26 -10.16
N PHE A 137 -10.73 13.75 -9.48
CA PHE A 137 -11.10 14.21 -8.16
C PHE A 137 -10.21 13.61 -7.08
N LEU A 138 -10.01 12.28 -7.11
CA LEU A 138 -9.38 11.55 -6.02
C LEU A 138 -7.85 11.69 -6.01
N GLY A 139 -7.19 11.75 -7.17
CA GLY A 139 -5.74 11.86 -7.25
C GLY A 139 -5.18 13.06 -6.47
N PRO A 140 -5.63 14.30 -6.73
CA PRO A 140 -5.20 15.46 -5.95
C PRO A 140 -5.63 15.39 -4.47
N ALA A 141 -6.82 14.85 -4.17
CA ALA A 141 -7.31 14.74 -2.80
C ALA A 141 -6.46 13.78 -1.95
N ILE A 142 -6.09 12.62 -2.50
CA ILE A 142 -5.20 11.64 -1.85
C ILE A 142 -3.80 12.22 -1.65
N MET A 143 -3.26 12.86 -2.69
CA MET A 143 -1.91 13.40 -2.64
C MET A 143 -1.81 14.60 -1.69
N GLN A 144 -2.91 15.38 -1.53
CA GLN A 144 -2.87 16.65 -0.81
C GLN A 144 -1.78 17.57 -1.40
N ASN A 145 -0.89 18.13 -0.63
CA ASN A 145 0.28 18.90 -1.12
C ASN A 145 -0.07 19.97 -2.18
N ALA A 146 -1.03 20.85 -1.88
CA ALA A 146 -1.56 21.87 -2.80
C ALA A 146 -0.50 22.78 -3.43
N GLY A 147 0.65 22.94 -2.79
CA GLY A 147 1.80 23.68 -3.32
C GLY A 147 2.58 22.95 -4.43
N ARG A 148 2.27 21.67 -4.66
CA ARG A 148 2.91 20.79 -5.67
C ARG A 148 1.85 20.02 -6.46
N PRO A 149 1.01 20.71 -7.26
CA PRO A 149 -0.11 20.09 -7.97
C PRO A 149 0.31 19.02 -8.97
N GLU A 150 1.56 19.02 -9.42
CA GLU A 150 2.14 18.00 -10.31
C GLU A 150 2.10 16.59 -9.67
N LEU A 151 2.21 16.47 -8.35
CA LEU A 151 2.12 15.19 -7.67
C LEU A 151 0.69 14.60 -7.75
N GLY A 152 -0.31 15.45 -7.58
CA GLY A 152 -1.71 15.05 -7.75
C GLY A 152 -2.04 14.69 -9.19
N ALA A 153 -1.48 15.42 -10.16
CA ALA A 153 -1.63 15.12 -11.58
C ALA A 153 -0.99 13.77 -11.95
N GLU A 154 0.20 13.49 -11.42
CA GLU A 154 0.87 12.19 -11.61
C GLU A 154 0.04 11.03 -11.08
N LEU A 155 -0.53 11.15 -9.89
CA LEU A 155 -1.38 10.10 -9.32
C LEU A 155 -2.67 9.92 -10.14
N THR A 156 -3.25 11.00 -10.64
CA THR A 156 -4.40 10.96 -11.55
C THR A 156 -4.05 10.22 -12.85
N GLU A 157 -2.91 10.52 -13.45
CA GLU A 157 -2.45 9.84 -14.67
C GLU A 157 -2.23 8.34 -14.41
N SER A 158 -1.65 7.98 -13.27
CA SER A 158 -1.48 6.60 -12.85
C SER A 158 -2.82 5.87 -12.74
N PHE A 159 -3.82 6.47 -12.10
CA PHE A 159 -5.18 5.91 -12.06
C PHE A 159 -5.76 5.73 -13.46
N CYS A 160 -5.69 6.77 -14.31
CA CYS A 160 -6.25 6.73 -15.65
C CYS A 160 -5.55 5.72 -16.59
N SER A 161 -4.33 5.30 -16.27
CA SER A 161 -3.58 4.29 -17.06
C SER A 161 -4.01 2.84 -16.78
N THR A 162 -4.76 2.60 -15.70
CA THR A 162 -5.22 1.27 -15.31
C THR A 162 -6.53 0.91 -16.02
N ASP A 163 -6.69 -0.36 -16.41
CA ASP A 163 -7.98 -0.84 -16.94
C ASP A 163 -9.10 -0.60 -15.91
N PRO A 164 -10.20 0.11 -16.28
CA PRO A 164 -11.23 0.50 -15.32
C PRO A 164 -11.94 -0.67 -14.63
N VAL A 165 -12.07 -1.82 -15.31
CA VAL A 165 -12.73 -3.01 -14.75
C VAL A 165 -11.84 -3.66 -13.70
N ILE A 166 -10.56 -3.79 -14.00
CA ILE A 166 -9.55 -4.31 -13.06
C ILE A 166 -9.40 -3.35 -11.87
N ALA A 167 -9.29 -2.05 -12.14
CA ALA A 167 -9.20 -1.03 -11.11
C ALA A 167 -10.40 -1.07 -10.16
N LYS A 168 -11.62 -1.22 -10.68
CA LYS A 168 -12.84 -1.36 -9.86
C LYS A 168 -12.77 -2.59 -8.95
N GLN A 169 -12.38 -3.75 -9.47
CA GLN A 169 -12.25 -4.94 -8.65
C GLN A 169 -11.19 -4.76 -7.56
N PHE A 170 -10.04 -4.21 -7.90
CA PHE A 170 -8.99 -3.97 -6.91
C PHE A 170 -9.43 -2.95 -5.86
N ALA A 171 -10.17 -1.89 -6.25
CA ALA A 171 -10.76 -0.94 -5.31
C ALA A 171 -11.74 -1.65 -4.34
N GLN A 172 -12.66 -2.48 -4.85
CA GLN A 172 -13.58 -3.24 -4.02
C GLN A 172 -12.84 -4.13 -3.02
N VAL A 173 -11.86 -4.89 -3.50
CA VAL A 173 -11.04 -5.78 -2.65
C VAL A 173 -10.25 -5.00 -1.61
N THR A 174 -9.77 -3.79 -1.95
CA THR A 174 -9.04 -2.91 -1.04
C THR A 174 -9.96 -2.35 0.03
N PHE A 175 -10.96 -1.57 -0.38
CA PHE A 175 -11.77 -0.77 0.54
C PHE A 175 -12.76 -1.58 1.37
N LEU A 176 -13.12 -2.80 0.92
CA LEU A 176 -14.00 -3.71 1.67
C LEU A 176 -13.23 -4.77 2.47
N SER A 177 -11.89 -4.73 2.46
CA SER A 177 -11.08 -5.67 3.23
C SER A 177 -11.19 -5.44 4.73
N ASP A 178 -11.02 -6.51 5.50
CA ASP A 178 -10.87 -6.47 6.96
C ASP A 178 -9.80 -7.46 7.40
N ASN A 179 -8.61 -6.92 7.66
CA ASN A 179 -7.43 -7.69 8.05
C ASN A 179 -7.06 -7.48 9.52
N ARG A 180 -7.94 -6.91 10.34
CA ARG A 180 -7.68 -6.65 11.76
C ARG A 180 -7.31 -7.91 12.53
N ARG A 181 -7.92 -9.06 12.19
CA ARG A 181 -7.66 -10.35 12.83
C ARG A 181 -6.33 -10.99 12.43
N ASP A 182 -5.73 -10.53 11.33
CA ASP A 182 -4.45 -11.04 10.83
C ASP A 182 -3.28 -10.41 11.59
N LEU A 183 -3.38 -9.14 11.99
CA LEU A 183 -2.31 -8.36 12.59
C LEU A 183 -1.59 -9.03 13.77
N PRO A 184 -2.29 -9.65 14.75
CA PRO A 184 -1.63 -10.31 15.87
C PRO A 184 -0.76 -11.53 15.48
N ASN A 185 -0.90 -12.01 14.24
CA ASN A 185 -0.11 -13.15 13.74
C ASN A 185 1.20 -12.72 13.06
N VAL A 186 1.46 -11.44 12.95
CA VAL A 186 2.74 -10.92 12.41
C VAL A 186 3.83 -11.10 13.45
N THR A 187 4.87 -11.85 13.10
CA THR A 187 6.01 -12.16 13.99
C THR A 187 7.27 -11.39 13.64
N HIS A 188 7.33 -10.76 12.47
CA HIS A 188 8.50 -10.06 11.98
C HIS A 188 8.62 -8.65 12.58
N PRO A 189 9.84 -8.15 12.84
CA PRO A 189 10.05 -6.75 13.13
C PRO A 189 9.40 -5.89 12.03
N THR A 190 8.53 -4.96 12.44
CA THR A 190 7.69 -4.20 11.51
C THR A 190 7.81 -2.70 11.79
N LEU A 191 8.11 -1.90 10.75
CA LEU A 191 7.99 -0.45 10.82
C LEU A 191 6.64 -0.02 10.26
N ILE A 192 5.91 0.78 11.03
CA ILE A 192 4.66 1.42 10.59
C ILE A 192 4.95 2.91 10.44
N MET A 193 4.79 3.44 9.24
CA MET A 193 4.99 4.84 8.89
C MET A 193 3.66 5.47 8.52
N GLN A 194 3.22 6.46 9.27
CA GLN A 194 1.93 7.12 9.09
C GLN A 194 2.12 8.61 8.86
N CYS A 195 1.50 9.17 7.81
CA CYS A 195 1.50 10.62 7.59
C CYS A 195 0.65 11.34 8.64
N SER A 196 1.03 12.57 8.99
CA SER A 196 0.32 13.38 9.99
C SER A 196 -1.09 13.77 9.56
N GLU A 197 -1.31 13.92 8.26
CA GLU A 197 -2.61 14.15 7.65
C GLU A 197 -2.74 13.22 6.44
N ASP A 198 -3.69 12.27 6.50
CA ASP A 198 -3.95 11.30 5.45
C ASP A 198 -5.45 10.99 5.43
N ILE A 199 -6.12 11.34 4.33
CA ILE A 199 -7.57 11.13 4.18
C ILE A 199 -7.96 9.68 3.90
N ILE A 200 -7.01 8.83 3.52
CA ILE A 200 -7.24 7.41 3.20
C ILE A 200 -6.97 6.52 4.41
N ALA A 201 -5.90 6.80 5.15
CA ALA A 201 -5.53 6.09 6.36
C ALA A 201 -5.21 7.12 7.46
N PRO A 202 -6.20 7.61 8.20
CA PRO A 202 -5.99 8.56 9.30
C PRO A 202 -5.03 8.00 10.37
N VAL A 203 -4.44 8.90 11.17
CA VAL A 203 -3.44 8.56 12.20
C VAL A 203 -3.90 7.41 13.10
N GLN A 204 -5.17 7.42 13.51
CA GLN A 204 -5.77 6.40 14.38
C GLN A 204 -5.71 4.98 13.78
N VAL A 205 -5.76 4.89 12.44
CA VAL A 205 -5.67 3.59 11.74
C VAL A 205 -4.26 3.02 11.85
N GLY A 206 -3.23 3.85 11.65
CA GLY A 206 -1.83 3.44 11.85
C GLY A 206 -1.51 3.09 13.30
N GLU A 207 -2.04 3.86 14.27
CA GLU A 207 -1.94 3.57 15.70
C GLU A 207 -2.62 2.24 16.06
N PHE A 208 -3.79 1.95 15.47
CA PHE A 208 -4.44 0.65 15.64
C PHE A 208 -3.56 -0.48 15.11
N VAL A 209 -3.03 -0.38 13.88
CA VAL A 209 -2.13 -1.40 13.33
C VAL A 209 -0.94 -1.63 14.26
N HIS A 210 -0.33 -0.55 14.77
CA HIS A 210 0.76 -0.64 15.75
C HIS A 210 0.35 -1.37 17.04
N SER A 211 -0.83 -1.07 17.57
CA SER A 211 -1.32 -1.69 18.80
C SER A 211 -1.54 -3.21 18.67
N GLN A 212 -1.79 -3.70 17.45
CA GLN A 212 -2.08 -5.11 17.17
C GLN A 212 -0.85 -5.91 16.72
N VAL A 213 0.20 -5.26 16.20
CA VAL A 213 1.45 -5.91 15.76
C VAL A 213 2.49 -5.77 16.86
N GLY A 214 2.64 -6.81 17.67
CA GLY A 214 3.48 -6.78 18.88
C GLY A 214 4.98 -6.54 18.65
N THR A 215 5.46 -6.73 17.43
CA THR A 215 6.88 -6.53 17.01
C THR A 215 7.08 -5.22 16.27
N SER A 216 6.11 -4.30 16.31
CA SER A 216 6.18 -3.10 15.50
C SER A 216 6.79 -1.89 16.19
N ALA A 217 7.42 -1.03 15.40
CA ALA A 217 7.79 0.35 15.71
C ALA A 217 6.87 1.30 14.91
N TYR A 218 6.37 2.34 15.55
CA TYR A 218 5.51 3.35 14.92
C TYR A 218 6.26 4.66 14.71
N ARG A 219 6.09 5.26 13.54
CA ARG A 219 6.62 6.59 13.21
C ARG A 219 5.53 7.45 12.58
N LEU A 220 5.14 8.51 13.31
CA LEU A 220 4.32 9.57 12.75
C LEU A 220 5.23 10.49 11.93
N MET A 221 4.95 10.61 10.64
CA MET A 221 5.69 11.45 9.71
C MET A 221 5.19 12.90 9.77
N GLN A 222 6.05 13.85 9.41
CA GLN A 222 5.62 15.23 9.18
C GLN A 222 4.95 15.39 7.81
N ALA A 223 5.20 14.46 6.91
CA ALA A 223 4.58 14.40 5.59
C ALA A 223 3.04 14.38 5.70
N THR A 224 2.39 15.03 4.75
CA THR A 224 0.94 15.02 4.54
C THR A 224 0.58 14.34 3.22
N GLY A 225 -0.65 13.85 3.13
CA GLY A 225 -1.12 13.04 2.01
C GLY A 225 -0.72 11.58 2.12
N HIS A 226 -1.32 10.76 1.29
CA HIS A 226 -1.21 9.29 1.38
C HIS A 226 0.07 8.72 0.76
N CYS A 227 0.84 9.52 -0.01
CA CYS A 227 1.99 9.04 -0.80
C CYS A 227 3.30 9.71 -0.37
N PRO A 228 3.80 9.49 0.87
CA PRO A 228 5.01 10.15 1.36
C PRO A 228 6.28 9.75 0.59
N HIS A 229 6.30 8.59 -0.03
CA HIS A 229 7.39 8.14 -0.90
C HIS A 229 7.57 9.00 -2.16
N LEU A 230 6.54 9.79 -2.53
CA LEU A 230 6.62 10.80 -3.59
C LEU A 230 6.75 12.22 -3.02
N SER A 231 5.96 12.54 -1.99
CA SER A 231 5.85 13.90 -1.46
C SER A 231 6.96 14.26 -0.45
N ALA A 232 7.53 13.29 0.26
CA ALA A 232 8.55 13.45 1.28
C ALA A 232 9.57 12.29 1.26
N PRO A 233 10.26 12.05 0.13
CA PRO A 233 11.15 10.91 -0.02
C PRO A 233 12.31 10.91 0.97
N GLU A 234 12.87 12.07 1.30
CA GLU A 234 13.99 12.18 2.24
C GLU A 234 13.58 11.75 3.65
N GLU A 235 12.41 12.17 4.13
CA GLU A 235 11.88 11.72 5.42
C GLU A 235 11.58 10.23 5.39
N THR A 236 10.98 9.74 4.31
CA THR A 236 10.68 8.32 4.11
C THR A 236 11.94 7.47 4.18
N VAL A 237 12.97 7.81 3.40
CA VAL A 237 14.26 7.09 3.38
C VAL A 237 14.95 7.14 4.75
N LYS A 238 14.95 8.29 5.40
CA LYS A 238 15.57 8.45 6.73
C LYS A 238 14.96 7.50 7.75
N LEU A 239 13.63 7.45 7.85
CA LEU A 239 12.93 6.61 8.82
C LEU A 239 13.10 5.11 8.51
N MET A 240 13.14 4.75 7.22
CA MET A 240 13.45 3.37 6.80
C MET A 240 14.86 2.97 7.22
N LYS A 241 15.88 3.80 6.99
CA LYS A 241 17.27 3.53 7.38
C LYS A 241 17.42 3.41 8.90
N GLU A 242 16.83 4.33 9.68
CA GLU A 242 16.83 4.26 11.15
C GLU A 242 16.26 2.93 11.69
N PHE A 243 15.23 2.39 11.03
CA PHE A 243 14.66 1.10 11.40
C PHE A 243 15.54 -0.07 10.98
N LEU A 244 16.20 0.01 9.84
CA LEU A 244 17.06 -1.07 9.33
C LEU A 244 18.36 -1.19 10.13
N ASP A 245 18.84 -0.08 10.70
CA ASP A 245 20.06 0.00 11.51
C ASP A 245 19.84 -0.40 12.99
N SER A 246 18.57 -0.68 13.41
CA SER A 246 18.18 -0.97 14.81
C SER A 246 18.18 -2.51 15.16
#